data_eb26569088ad4a5cd57ac3dc3ddc90f2
#
_entry.id   eb26569088ad4a5cd57ac3dc3ddc90f2
#
_cell.length_a   1.000
_cell.length_b   1.000
_cell.length_c   1.000
_cell.angle_alpha   90.00
_cell.angle_beta   90.00
_cell.angle_gamma   90.00
#
_symmetry.space_group_name_H-M   'P 1'
#
loop_
_entity.id
_entity.type
_entity.pdbx_description
1 polymer ?
#
loop_
_entity_poly.entity_id
_entity_poly.type
_entity_poly.pdbx_seq_one_letter_code
_entity_poly.pdbx_strand_id
1 'polypeptide(L)'
;MNTLTLNPGRLVALGRSELTLLVRNRAALTLAVLMPLLMVFILRSSLSGAEGAEALGEATLTGGIGMVLILVVHMNLVSAYVARREELVLKRLRTGEATDLEIIAGTALPAAVLAFGQITVIAVAGAAVLDVRMPRNPLLLVVAVLAGIVLLAGFSALTSSFTRTVETAGLTTLPLFLATVLGSGLFFPTDSLPDLGASLCELLPLSGVMDLVRAGWSGGSAGGDLLGAGLNTLAWIVITVFSVRRWFRWEPRR
;
A
#
# COMPACT_ATOMS: atom_id res chain seq x y z
N MET A 1 -23.85 -0.70 19.18
CA MET A 1 -22.38 -0.78 19.41
C MET A 1 -21.99 -2.23 19.21
N ASN A 2 -21.67 -2.62 18.00
CA ASN A 2 -21.27 -4.01 17.74
C ASN A 2 -19.81 -4.20 18.19
N THR A 3 -19.65 -5.18 19.06
CA THR A 3 -18.39 -5.62 19.66
C THR A 3 -17.33 -5.90 18.59
N LEU A 4 -16.08 -5.58 18.90
CA LEU A 4 -14.85 -5.76 18.09
C LEU A 4 -14.50 -7.24 17.78
N THR A 5 -15.46 -8.14 17.80
CA THR A 5 -15.21 -9.55 17.47
C THR A 5 -15.21 -9.72 15.96
N LEU A 6 -14.03 -9.67 15.36
CA LEU A 6 -13.82 -10.14 13.99
C LEU A 6 -14.20 -11.62 13.92
N ASN A 7 -15.15 -11.96 13.09
CA ASN A 7 -15.45 -13.36 12.78
C ASN A 7 -14.59 -13.80 11.61
N PRO A 8 -13.56 -14.65 11.84
CA PRO A 8 -12.66 -15.10 10.78
C PRO A 8 -13.40 -15.76 9.61
N GLY A 9 -14.47 -16.49 9.89
CA GLY A 9 -15.28 -17.16 8.87
C GLY A 9 -15.96 -16.17 7.92
N ARG A 10 -16.47 -15.04 8.45
CA ARG A 10 -17.10 -13.99 7.63
C ARG A 10 -16.06 -13.24 6.79
N LEU A 11 -14.90 -12.91 7.37
CA LEU A 11 -13.80 -12.29 6.62
C LEU A 11 -13.34 -13.19 5.47
N VAL A 12 -13.17 -14.48 5.74
CA VAL A 12 -12.80 -15.46 4.71
C VAL A 12 -13.88 -15.58 3.64
N ALA A 13 -15.15 -15.59 4.01
CA ALA A 13 -16.26 -15.67 3.05
C ALA A 13 -16.32 -14.43 2.13
N LEU A 14 -16.25 -13.23 2.72
CA LEU A 14 -16.18 -11.97 1.98
C LEU A 14 -14.93 -11.92 1.09
N GLY A 15 -13.77 -12.26 1.64
CA GLY A 15 -12.52 -12.27 0.89
C GLY A 15 -12.51 -13.29 -0.23
N ARG A 16 -13.07 -14.49 -0.04
CA ARG A 16 -13.15 -15.53 -1.06
C ARG A 16 -14.01 -15.10 -2.26
N SER A 17 -15.14 -14.45 -2.02
CA SER A 17 -15.98 -13.91 -3.09
C SER A 17 -15.23 -12.88 -3.92
N GLU A 18 -14.52 -11.97 -3.28
CA GLU A 18 -13.73 -10.92 -3.91
C GLU A 18 -12.52 -11.47 -4.68
N LEU A 19 -11.78 -12.40 -4.07
CA LEU A 19 -10.67 -13.08 -4.72
C LEU A 19 -11.13 -13.89 -5.95
N THR A 20 -12.32 -14.49 -5.88
CA THR A 20 -12.89 -15.20 -7.03
C THR A 20 -13.14 -14.23 -8.19
N LEU A 21 -13.66 -13.04 -7.92
CA LEU A 21 -13.85 -12.00 -8.94
C LEU A 21 -12.51 -11.53 -9.53
N LEU A 22 -11.50 -11.34 -8.68
CA LEU A 22 -10.15 -10.98 -9.12
C LEU A 22 -9.54 -12.05 -10.02
N VAL A 23 -9.60 -13.33 -9.62
CA VAL A 23 -9.05 -14.45 -10.40
C VAL A 23 -9.77 -14.63 -11.73
N ARG A 24 -11.06 -14.35 -11.80
CA ARG A 24 -11.84 -14.38 -13.05
C ARG A 24 -11.48 -13.24 -14.00
N ASN A 25 -10.93 -12.15 -13.50
CA ASN A 25 -10.44 -11.04 -14.33
C ASN A 25 -9.00 -11.32 -14.82
N ARG A 26 -8.89 -12.17 -15.84
CA ARG A 26 -7.60 -12.58 -16.42
C ARG A 26 -6.77 -11.39 -16.90
N ALA A 27 -7.40 -10.35 -17.45
CA ALA A 27 -6.71 -9.16 -17.91
C ALA A 27 -6.04 -8.41 -16.74
N ALA A 28 -6.75 -8.22 -15.62
CA ALA A 28 -6.19 -7.60 -14.43
C ALA A 28 -5.02 -8.42 -13.85
N LEU A 29 -5.15 -9.74 -13.78
CA LEU A 29 -4.06 -10.61 -13.30
C LEU A 29 -2.85 -10.58 -14.23
N THR A 30 -3.06 -10.64 -15.54
CA THR A 30 -1.96 -10.56 -16.51
C THR A 30 -1.22 -9.24 -16.38
N LEU A 31 -1.93 -8.13 -16.31
CA LEU A 31 -1.32 -6.80 -16.09
C LEU A 31 -0.60 -6.71 -14.74
N ALA A 32 -1.18 -7.30 -13.71
CA ALA A 32 -0.59 -7.31 -12.37
C ALA A 32 0.76 -8.02 -12.31
N VAL A 33 0.96 -9.07 -13.10
CA VAL A 33 2.24 -9.80 -13.20
C VAL A 33 3.16 -9.17 -14.24
N LEU A 34 2.60 -8.75 -15.38
CA LEU A 34 3.38 -8.23 -16.50
C LEU A 34 4.06 -6.90 -16.16
N MET A 35 3.34 -5.97 -15.48
CA MET A 35 3.88 -4.64 -15.16
C MET A 35 5.12 -4.67 -14.28
N PRO A 36 5.16 -5.41 -13.15
CA PRO A 36 6.39 -5.52 -12.36
C PRO A 36 7.54 -6.20 -13.15
N LEU A 37 7.24 -7.20 -13.97
CA LEU A 37 8.26 -7.85 -14.79
C LEU A 37 8.84 -6.92 -15.85
N LEU A 38 8.00 -6.13 -16.53
CA LEU A 38 8.44 -5.09 -17.46
C LEU A 38 9.32 -4.05 -16.76
N MET A 39 8.92 -3.61 -15.57
CA MET A 39 9.72 -2.68 -14.77
C MET A 39 11.10 -3.24 -14.48
N VAL A 40 11.20 -4.47 -14.01
CA VAL A 40 12.48 -5.15 -13.73
C VAL A 40 13.31 -5.30 -15.02
N PHE A 41 12.69 -5.66 -16.14
CA PHE A 41 13.37 -5.79 -17.43
C PHE A 41 13.92 -4.46 -17.96
N ILE A 42 13.12 -3.39 -17.91
CA ILE A 42 13.54 -2.03 -18.30
C ILE A 42 14.71 -1.58 -17.41
N LEU A 43 14.61 -1.81 -16.11
CA LEU A 43 15.64 -1.47 -15.15
C LEU A 43 16.96 -2.19 -15.48
N ARG A 44 16.91 -3.50 -15.77
CA ARG A 44 18.09 -4.26 -16.20
C ARG A 44 18.77 -3.64 -17.41
N SER A 45 17.99 -3.27 -18.43
CA SER A 45 18.54 -2.66 -19.65
C SER A 45 19.17 -1.28 -19.40
N SER A 46 18.64 -0.53 -18.44
CA SER A 46 19.12 0.81 -18.07
C SER A 46 20.35 0.76 -17.15
N LEU A 47 20.50 -0.26 -16.32
CA LEU A 47 21.58 -0.41 -15.36
C LEU A 47 22.79 -1.19 -15.93
N SER A 48 22.66 -1.79 -17.12
CA SER A 48 23.72 -2.58 -17.72
C SER A 48 24.98 -1.72 -17.95
N GLY A 49 26.05 -2.01 -17.19
CA GLY A 49 27.32 -1.29 -17.27
C GLY A 49 27.42 -0.01 -16.45
N ALA A 50 26.42 0.34 -15.64
CA ALA A 50 26.47 1.52 -14.77
C ALA A 50 27.29 1.20 -13.50
N GLU A 51 28.15 2.16 -13.09
CA GLU A 51 28.79 2.10 -11.77
C GLU A 51 27.73 2.25 -10.67
N GLY A 52 27.79 1.40 -9.63
CA GLY A 52 26.79 1.38 -8.56
C GLY A 52 25.44 0.75 -8.93
N ALA A 53 25.38 -0.05 -9.98
CA ALA A 53 24.16 -0.71 -10.46
C ALA A 53 23.40 -1.48 -9.36
N GLU A 54 24.10 -2.11 -8.42
CA GLU A 54 23.50 -2.83 -7.30
C GLU A 54 22.70 -1.88 -6.38
N ALA A 55 23.32 -0.80 -5.92
CA ALA A 55 22.67 0.17 -5.03
C ALA A 55 21.47 0.87 -5.72
N LEU A 56 21.59 1.20 -6.99
CA LEU A 56 20.52 1.79 -7.78
C LEU A 56 19.39 0.77 -8.02
N GLY A 57 19.74 -0.50 -8.21
CA GLY A 57 18.79 -1.62 -8.30
C GLY A 57 18.01 -1.79 -7.01
N GLU A 58 18.66 -1.82 -5.84
CA GLU A 58 18.00 -1.90 -4.53
C GLU A 58 17.05 -0.71 -4.30
N ALA A 59 17.51 0.52 -4.57
CA ALA A 59 16.69 1.72 -4.43
C ALA A 59 15.45 1.68 -5.33
N THR A 60 15.60 1.23 -6.57
CA THR A 60 14.47 1.15 -7.52
C THR A 60 13.50 0.02 -7.16
N LEU A 61 13.99 -1.13 -6.68
CA LEU A 61 13.11 -2.22 -6.24
C LEU A 61 12.32 -1.83 -4.99
N THR A 62 12.96 -1.22 -4.00
CA THR A 62 12.28 -0.72 -2.80
C THR A 62 11.31 0.41 -3.14
N GLY A 63 11.68 1.32 -4.05
CA GLY A 63 10.78 2.32 -4.62
C GLY A 63 9.58 1.70 -5.33
N GLY A 64 9.80 0.65 -6.10
CA GLY A 64 8.75 -0.14 -6.76
C GLY A 64 7.74 -0.73 -5.77
N ILE A 65 8.19 -1.20 -4.60
CA ILE A 65 7.30 -1.65 -3.51
C ILE A 65 6.40 -0.50 -3.05
N GLY A 66 6.96 0.69 -2.83
CA GLY A 66 6.19 1.89 -2.48
C GLY A 66 5.15 2.27 -3.54
N MET A 67 5.53 2.20 -4.82
CA MET A 67 4.61 2.45 -5.93
C MET A 67 3.48 1.42 -5.99
N VAL A 68 3.74 0.14 -5.76
CA VAL A 68 2.70 -0.88 -5.66
C VAL A 68 1.75 -0.57 -4.50
N LEU A 69 2.28 -0.23 -3.33
CA LEU A 69 1.45 0.13 -2.18
C LEU A 69 0.53 1.31 -2.48
N ILE A 70 1.03 2.38 -3.07
CA ILE A 70 0.21 3.57 -3.34
C ILE A 70 -0.77 3.36 -4.51
N LEU A 71 -0.34 2.74 -5.61
CA LEU A 71 -1.19 2.56 -6.80
C LEU A 71 -2.19 1.41 -6.62
N VAL A 72 -1.72 0.25 -6.17
CA VAL A 72 -2.55 -0.95 -6.10
C VAL A 72 -3.39 -1.01 -4.83
N VAL A 73 -2.86 -0.54 -3.70
CA VAL A 73 -3.65 -0.51 -2.46
C VAL A 73 -4.45 0.79 -2.41
N HIS A 74 -3.78 1.95 -2.33
CA HIS A 74 -4.48 3.21 -2.06
C HIS A 74 -5.44 3.61 -3.19
N MET A 75 -4.96 3.78 -4.41
CA MET A 75 -5.80 4.30 -5.50
C MET A 75 -6.93 3.34 -5.88
N ASN A 76 -6.64 2.02 -5.97
CA ASN A 76 -7.68 1.03 -6.26
C ASN A 76 -8.74 0.95 -5.16
N LEU A 77 -8.32 0.98 -3.89
CA LEU A 77 -9.29 0.88 -2.79
C LEU A 77 -10.17 2.11 -2.67
N VAL A 78 -9.65 3.32 -2.93
CA VAL A 78 -10.50 4.52 -2.96
C VAL A 78 -11.63 4.33 -3.99
N SER A 79 -11.28 3.93 -5.21
CA SER A 79 -12.26 3.66 -6.27
C SER A 79 -13.24 2.54 -5.88
N ALA A 80 -12.74 1.45 -5.28
CA ALA A 80 -13.57 0.32 -4.86
C ALA A 80 -14.56 0.71 -3.74
N TYR A 81 -14.12 1.47 -2.74
CA TYR A 81 -15.03 1.94 -1.67
C TYR A 81 -16.08 2.90 -2.20
N VAL A 82 -15.71 3.81 -3.12
CA VAL A 82 -16.65 4.74 -3.74
C VAL A 82 -17.67 3.99 -4.58
N ALA A 83 -17.26 3.09 -5.46
CA ALA A 83 -18.13 2.27 -6.31
C ALA A 83 -19.16 1.50 -5.46
N ARG A 84 -18.68 0.78 -4.43
CA ARG A 84 -19.58 0.01 -3.54
C ARG A 84 -20.54 0.88 -2.75
N ARG A 85 -20.14 2.11 -2.42
CA ARG A 85 -21.03 3.07 -1.77
C ARG A 85 -22.08 3.58 -2.74
N GLU A 86 -21.74 3.88 -3.99
CA GLU A 86 -22.69 4.28 -5.04
C GLU A 86 -23.71 3.18 -5.34
N GLU A 87 -23.26 1.92 -5.40
CA GLU A 87 -24.10 0.74 -5.59
C GLU A 87 -24.91 0.34 -4.34
N LEU A 88 -24.77 1.08 -3.22
CA LEU A 88 -25.38 0.79 -1.93
C LEU A 88 -24.99 -0.57 -1.32
N VAL A 89 -23.93 -1.22 -1.83
CA VAL A 89 -23.44 -2.50 -1.33
C VAL A 89 -22.96 -2.36 0.12
N LEU A 90 -22.23 -1.30 0.45
CA LEU A 90 -21.74 -1.05 1.81
C LEU A 90 -22.91 -0.90 2.80
N LYS A 91 -23.99 -0.22 2.40
CA LYS A 91 -25.19 -0.05 3.22
C LYS A 91 -25.89 -1.39 3.44
N ARG A 92 -26.04 -2.21 2.39
CA ARG A 92 -26.65 -3.54 2.50
C ARG A 92 -25.86 -4.48 3.41
N LEU A 93 -24.54 -4.50 3.29
CA LEU A 93 -23.68 -5.30 4.17
C LEU A 93 -23.79 -4.86 5.63
N ARG A 94 -23.90 -3.55 5.88
CA ARG A 94 -24.04 -3.00 7.23
C ARG A 94 -25.40 -3.30 7.88
N THR A 95 -26.45 -3.47 7.11
CA THR A 95 -27.77 -3.91 7.64
C THR A 95 -27.80 -5.41 7.94
N GLY A 96 -26.82 -6.17 7.49
CA GLY A 96 -26.63 -7.58 7.82
C GLY A 96 -25.88 -7.77 9.14
N GLU A 97 -25.27 -8.94 9.29
CA GLU A 97 -24.54 -9.33 10.51
C GLU A 97 -23.06 -8.90 10.52
N ALA A 98 -22.54 -8.34 9.40
CA ALA A 98 -21.15 -7.97 9.28
C ALA A 98 -20.83 -6.69 10.04
N THR A 99 -19.71 -6.65 10.74
CA THR A 99 -19.22 -5.46 11.43
C THR A 99 -18.61 -4.47 10.44
N ASP A 100 -18.59 -3.18 10.80
CA ASP A 100 -18.00 -2.12 9.96
C ASP A 100 -16.55 -2.45 9.55
N LEU A 101 -15.77 -3.04 10.48
CA LEU A 101 -14.39 -3.43 10.22
C LEU A 101 -14.28 -4.62 9.26
N GLU A 102 -15.17 -5.62 9.38
CA GLU A 102 -15.22 -6.76 8.46
C GLU A 102 -15.56 -6.33 7.03
N ILE A 103 -16.46 -5.37 6.87
CA ILE A 103 -16.82 -4.83 5.55
C ILE A 103 -15.63 -4.10 4.92
N ILE A 104 -14.96 -3.23 5.66
CA ILE A 104 -13.81 -2.46 5.17
C ILE A 104 -12.64 -3.40 4.86
N ALA A 105 -12.29 -4.31 5.78
CA ALA A 105 -11.21 -5.26 5.60
C ALA A 105 -11.49 -6.26 4.47
N GLY A 106 -12.71 -6.78 4.38
CA GLY A 106 -13.12 -7.68 3.30
C GLY A 106 -13.01 -7.03 1.92
N THR A 107 -13.40 -5.74 1.82
CA THR A 107 -13.24 -4.96 0.59
C THR A 107 -11.77 -4.71 0.24
N ALA A 108 -10.88 -4.60 1.23
CA ALA A 108 -9.46 -4.36 1.03
C ALA A 108 -8.69 -5.64 0.61
N LEU A 109 -9.22 -6.82 0.90
CA LEU A 109 -8.48 -8.07 0.74
C LEU A 109 -7.99 -8.35 -0.69
N PRO A 110 -8.76 -8.12 -1.78
CA PRO A 110 -8.26 -8.34 -3.14
C PRO A 110 -7.06 -7.45 -3.48
N ALA A 111 -7.11 -6.17 -3.11
CA ALA A 111 -6.02 -5.24 -3.34
C ALA A 111 -4.77 -5.63 -2.50
N ALA A 112 -4.97 -6.09 -1.27
CA ALA A 112 -3.89 -6.58 -0.41
C ALA A 112 -3.20 -7.82 -1.01
N VAL A 113 -3.97 -8.81 -1.46
CA VAL A 113 -3.44 -10.02 -2.10
C VAL A 113 -2.71 -9.69 -3.39
N LEU A 114 -3.29 -8.80 -4.21
CA LEU A 114 -2.67 -8.36 -5.45
C LEU A 114 -1.35 -7.63 -5.20
N ALA A 115 -1.33 -6.68 -4.27
CA ALA A 115 -0.12 -5.94 -3.91
C ALA A 115 0.96 -6.88 -3.36
N PHE A 116 0.61 -7.79 -2.46
CA PHE A 116 1.55 -8.76 -1.91
C PHE A 116 2.13 -9.67 -3.00
N GLY A 117 1.29 -10.14 -3.92
CA GLY A 117 1.72 -10.92 -5.08
C GLY A 117 2.68 -10.13 -5.98
N GLN A 118 2.36 -8.88 -6.32
CA GLN A 118 3.23 -8.02 -7.12
C GLN A 118 4.57 -7.72 -6.44
N ILE A 119 4.56 -7.43 -5.13
CA ILE A 119 5.78 -7.20 -4.35
C ILE A 119 6.65 -8.45 -4.32
N THR A 120 6.04 -9.63 -4.19
CA THR A 120 6.76 -10.91 -4.26
C THR A 120 7.41 -11.11 -5.64
N VAL A 121 6.69 -10.79 -6.73
CA VAL A 121 7.24 -10.84 -8.08
C VAL A 121 8.40 -9.86 -8.26
N ILE A 122 8.27 -8.62 -7.77
CA ILE A 122 9.34 -7.62 -7.80
C ILE A 122 10.57 -8.12 -7.05
N ALA A 123 10.39 -8.68 -5.84
CA ALA A 123 11.50 -9.17 -5.03
C ALA A 123 12.23 -10.34 -5.70
N VAL A 124 11.48 -11.34 -6.17
CA VAL A 124 12.05 -12.54 -6.78
C VAL A 124 12.68 -12.23 -8.14
N ALA A 125 11.96 -11.50 -9.01
CA ALA A 125 12.47 -11.14 -10.33
C ALA A 125 13.64 -10.15 -10.24
N GLY A 126 13.59 -9.20 -9.30
CA GLY A 126 14.70 -8.28 -9.05
C GLY A 126 15.98 -8.99 -8.65
N ALA A 127 15.90 -9.92 -7.71
CA ALA A 127 17.05 -10.72 -7.30
C ALA A 127 17.57 -11.63 -8.43
N ALA A 128 16.66 -12.26 -9.20
CA ALA A 128 17.06 -13.22 -10.24
C ALA A 128 17.59 -12.55 -11.53
N VAL A 129 17.12 -11.30 -11.83
CA VAL A 129 17.37 -10.64 -13.12
C VAL A 129 18.38 -9.51 -13.00
N LEU A 130 18.39 -8.80 -11.88
CA LEU A 130 19.25 -7.61 -11.65
C LEU A 130 20.50 -7.92 -10.84
N ASP A 131 20.72 -9.17 -10.44
CA ASP A 131 21.80 -9.59 -9.53
C ASP A 131 21.82 -8.79 -8.21
N VAL A 132 20.66 -8.23 -7.82
CA VAL A 132 20.49 -7.53 -6.55
C VAL A 132 20.37 -8.56 -5.42
N ARG A 133 21.02 -8.28 -4.30
CA ARG A 133 20.97 -9.20 -3.15
C ARG A 133 19.53 -9.40 -2.67
N MET A 134 19.23 -10.64 -2.29
CA MET A 134 17.95 -10.94 -1.61
C MET A 134 17.81 -10.11 -0.33
N PRO A 135 16.56 -9.81 0.08
CA PRO A 135 16.33 -9.07 1.33
C PRO A 135 17.06 -9.70 2.52
N ARG A 136 17.83 -8.91 3.24
CA ARG A 136 18.59 -9.38 4.41
C ARG A 136 17.69 -9.80 5.57
N ASN A 137 16.56 -9.12 5.72
CA ASN A 137 15.55 -9.46 6.72
C ASN A 137 14.17 -9.59 6.06
N PRO A 138 13.85 -10.77 5.48
CA PRO A 138 12.57 -11.00 4.80
C PRO A 138 11.36 -10.85 5.74
N LEU A 139 11.53 -11.19 7.02
CA LEU A 139 10.46 -11.05 8.01
C LEU A 139 10.10 -9.58 8.25
N LEU A 140 11.11 -8.72 8.41
CA LEU A 140 10.90 -7.28 8.56
C LEU A 140 10.24 -6.69 7.30
N LEU A 141 10.68 -7.12 6.10
CA LEU A 141 10.08 -6.71 4.84
C LEU A 141 8.59 -7.08 4.77
N VAL A 142 8.24 -8.31 5.12
CA VAL A 142 6.84 -8.77 5.13
C VAL A 142 6.02 -7.97 6.12
N VAL A 143 6.53 -7.74 7.34
CA VAL A 143 5.85 -6.92 8.36
C VAL A 143 5.65 -5.49 7.89
N ALA A 144 6.66 -4.87 7.27
CA ALA A 144 6.59 -3.52 6.72
C ALA A 144 5.52 -3.42 5.61
N VAL A 145 5.50 -4.38 4.68
CA VAL A 145 4.51 -4.44 3.60
C VAL A 145 3.09 -4.61 4.17
N LEU A 146 2.90 -5.50 5.13
CA LEU A 146 1.59 -5.70 5.77
C LEU A 146 1.14 -4.44 6.52
N ALA A 147 2.04 -3.79 7.25
CA ALA A 147 1.74 -2.52 7.92
C ALA A 147 1.37 -1.43 6.92
N GLY A 148 2.09 -1.33 5.79
CA GLY A 148 1.78 -0.42 4.68
C GLY A 148 0.42 -0.68 4.06
N ILE A 149 0.06 -1.95 3.84
CA ILE A 149 -1.27 -2.34 3.33
C ILE A 149 -2.37 -1.91 4.31
N VAL A 150 -2.21 -2.19 5.60
CA VAL A 150 -3.19 -1.79 6.63
C VAL A 150 -3.34 -0.28 6.70
N LEU A 151 -2.23 0.44 6.72
CA LEU A 151 -2.21 1.90 6.73
C LEU A 151 -2.93 2.49 5.53
N LEU A 152 -2.57 2.05 4.33
CA LEU A 152 -3.14 2.58 3.09
C LEU A 152 -4.59 2.13 2.86
N ALA A 153 -5.00 0.96 3.32
CA ALA A 153 -6.40 0.56 3.33
C ALA A 153 -7.25 1.51 4.20
N GLY A 154 -6.75 1.89 5.38
CA GLY A 154 -7.39 2.90 6.21
C GLY A 154 -7.43 4.28 5.56
N PHE A 155 -6.31 4.75 5.00
CA PHE A 155 -6.28 6.01 4.24
C PHE A 155 -7.23 5.99 3.05
N SER A 156 -7.36 4.87 2.35
CA SER A 156 -8.31 4.72 1.24
C SER A 156 -9.76 4.86 1.70
N ALA A 157 -10.10 4.23 2.81
CA ALA A 157 -11.42 4.38 3.41
C ALA A 157 -11.69 5.84 3.80
N LEU A 158 -10.72 6.52 4.41
CA LEU A 158 -10.83 7.93 4.76
C LEU A 158 -10.97 8.82 3.52
N THR A 159 -10.10 8.67 2.52
CA THR A 159 -10.13 9.43 1.25
C THR A 159 -11.46 9.22 0.52
N SER A 160 -11.96 7.99 0.47
CA SER A 160 -13.25 7.68 -0.15
C SER A 160 -14.40 8.46 0.49
N SER A 161 -14.31 8.80 1.78
CA SER A 161 -15.34 9.59 2.48
C SER A 161 -15.47 11.02 1.94
N PHE A 162 -14.40 11.57 1.36
CA PHE A 162 -14.38 12.89 0.74
C PHE A 162 -14.60 12.83 -0.79
N THR A 163 -14.41 11.67 -1.41
CA THR A 163 -14.60 11.43 -2.83
C THR A 163 -16.09 11.32 -3.15
N ARG A 164 -16.57 11.99 -4.20
CA ARG A 164 -18.00 11.96 -4.58
C ARG A 164 -18.32 10.78 -5.47
N THR A 165 -17.60 10.62 -6.58
CA THR A 165 -17.83 9.60 -7.60
C THR A 165 -16.54 8.85 -7.94
N VAL A 166 -16.68 7.69 -8.58
CA VAL A 166 -15.54 6.87 -9.02
C VAL A 166 -14.62 7.66 -9.97
N GLU A 167 -15.20 8.50 -10.85
CA GLU A 167 -14.43 9.33 -11.80
C GLU A 167 -13.55 10.35 -11.07
N THR A 168 -14.00 10.87 -9.92
CA THR A 168 -13.23 11.84 -9.13
C THR A 168 -12.22 11.19 -8.19
N ALA A 169 -12.22 9.87 -8.06
CA ALA A 169 -11.31 9.14 -7.18
C ALA A 169 -9.84 9.40 -7.51
N GLY A 170 -9.47 9.44 -8.79
CA GLY A 170 -8.12 9.75 -9.22
C GLY A 170 -7.64 11.12 -8.73
N LEU A 171 -8.49 12.14 -8.76
CA LEU A 171 -8.13 13.49 -8.27
C LEU A 171 -8.00 13.56 -6.74
N THR A 172 -8.88 12.88 -6.02
CA THR A 172 -8.87 12.90 -4.55
C THR A 172 -7.73 12.08 -3.94
N THR A 173 -7.14 11.15 -4.70
CA THR A 173 -5.96 10.37 -4.30
C THR A 173 -4.64 11.12 -4.55
N LEU A 174 -4.62 12.13 -5.45
CA LEU A 174 -3.40 12.87 -5.82
C LEU A 174 -2.65 13.48 -4.64
N PRO A 175 -3.27 14.12 -3.63
CA PRO A 175 -2.51 14.73 -2.54
C PRO A 175 -1.64 13.72 -1.78
N LEU A 176 -2.19 12.55 -1.43
CA LEU A 176 -1.42 11.52 -0.74
C LEU A 176 -0.39 10.88 -1.69
N PHE A 177 -0.73 10.69 -2.96
CA PHE A 177 0.20 10.19 -3.96
C PHE A 177 1.41 11.13 -4.09
N LEU A 178 1.19 12.44 -4.28
CA LEU A 178 2.27 13.41 -4.40
C LEU A 178 3.10 13.53 -3.12
N ALA A 179 2.44 13.57 -1.95
CA ALA A 179 3.14 13.58 -0.68
C ALA A 179 4.05 12.34 -0.53
N THR A 180 3.56 11.16 -0.93
CA THR A 180 4.35 9.92 -0.89
C THR A 180 5.51 9.97 -1.89
N VAL A 181 5.24 10.36 -3.14
CA VAL A 181 6.26 10.40 -4.21
C VAL A 181 7.40 11.36 -3.87
N LEU A 182 7.05 12.53 -3.34
CA LEU A 182 8.03 13.59 -3.02
C LEU A 182 8.71 13.36 -1.67
N GLY A 183 7.98 12.83 -0.69
CA GLY A 183 8.43 12.85 0.70
C GLY A 183 8.96 11.51 1.23
N SER A 184 8.71 10.38 0.57
CA SER A 184 9.19 9.08 1.07
C SER A 184 10.56 8.66 0.53
N GLY A 185 11.30 9.57 -0.12
CA GLY A 185 12.61 9.27 -0.71
C GLY A 185 12.53 8.31 -1.91
N LEU A 186 11.34 8.15 -2.53
CA LEU A 186 11.16 7.26 -3.68
C LEU A 186 11.90 7.74 -4.93
N PHE A 187 11.91 9.05 -5.18
CA PHE A 187 12.49 9.65 -6.37
C PHE A 187 13.63 10.63 -6.06
N PHE A 188 13.62 11.23 -4.87
CA PHE A 188 14.64 12.17 -4.45
C PHE A 188 15.19 11.75 -3.10
N PRO A 189 16.52 11.66 -2.93
CA PRO A 189 17.13 11.45 -1.63
C PRO A 189 16.68 12.56 -0.67
N THR A 190 16.13 12.21 0.47
CA THR A 190 15.68 13.17 1.49
C THR A 190 16.83 14.01 2.03
N ASP A 191 18.05 13.48 1.98
CA ASP A 191 19.29 14.15 2.40
C ASP A 191 19.64 15.39 1.55
N SER A 192 19.04 15.54 0.37
CA SER A 192 19.20 16.72 -0.48
C SER A 192 18.29 17.90 -0.11
N LEU A 193 17.35 17.68 0.83
CA LEU A 193 16.39 18.68 1.28
C LEU A 193 16.97 19.50 2.47
N PRO A 194 16.55 20.76 2.65
CA PRO A 194 16.83 21.51 3.89
C PRO A 194 16.29 20.74 5.12
N ASP A 195 16.93 20.88 6.28
CA ASP A 195 16.62 20.15 7.52
C ASP A 195 15.11 20.11 7.87
N LEU A 196 14.42 21.24 7.70
CA LEU A 196 12.97 21.31 7.90
C LEU A 196 12.19 20.45 6.91
N GLY A 197 12.63 20.42 5.64
CA GLY A 197 12.03 19.62 4.59
C GLY A 197 12.19 18.13 4.85
N ALA A 198 13.41 17.71 5.21
CA ALA A 198 13.73 16.33 5.57
C ALA A 198 12.88 15.85 6.75
N SER A 199 12.82 16.63 7.85
CA SER A 199 12.03 16.30 9.03
C SER A 199 10.52 16.19 8.74
N LEU A 200 9.98 17.05 7.86
CA LEU A 200 8.58 16.96 7.43
C LEU A 200 8.33 15.70 6.59
N CYS A 201 9.28 15.33 5.74
CA CYS A 201 9.18 14.12 4.93
C CYS A 201 9.18 12.84 5.81
N GLU A 202 9.98 12.79 6.86
CA GLU A 202 10.02 11.68 7.81
C GLU A 202 8.68 11.47 8.53
N LEU A 203 7.92 12.55 8.77
CA LEU A 203 6.63 12.50 9.42
C LEU A 203 5.48 12.07 8.50
N LEU A 204 5.71 11.93 7.19
CA LEU A 204 4.67 11.52 6.25
C LEU A 204 4.18 10.08 6.52
N PRO A 205 2.90 9.78 6.19
CA PRO A 205 2.29 8.50 6.53
C PRO A 205 3.04 7.28 6.03
N LEU A 206 3.59 7.34 4.81
CA LEU A 206 4.25 6.19 4.21
C LEU A 206 5.77 6.16 4.47
N SER A 207 6.38 7.24 4.96
CA SER A 207 7.84 7.31 5.16
C SER A 207 8.34 6.24 6.11
N GLY A 208 7.71 6.08 7.28
CA GLY A 208 8.09 5.02 8.21
C GLY A 208 7.96 3.61 7.63
N VAL A 209 6.93 3.34 6.81
CA VAL A 209 6.80 2.06 6.10
C VAL A 209 7.95 1.88 5.12
N MET A 210 8.31 2.92 4.36
CA MET A 210 9.40 2.84 3.37
C MET A 210 10.76 2.67 4.03
N ASP A 211 10.98 3.26 5.20
CA ASP A 211 12.20 3.06 5.99
C ASP A 211 12.31 1.62 6.48
N LEU A 212 11.21 1.04 6.97
CA LEU A 212 11.16 -0.38 7.34
C LEU A 212 11.36 -1.31 6.12
N VAL A 213 10.82 -0.96 4.95
CA VAL A 213 11.05 -1.70 3.69
C VAL A 213 12.52 -1.67 3.30
N ARG A 214 13.14 -0.48 3.31
CA ARG A 214 14.58 -0.30 3.02
C ARG A 214 15.44 -1.09 4.02
N ALA A 215 15.14 -0.98 5.29
CA ALA A 215 15.85 -1.73 6.34
C ALA A 215 15.69 -3.24 6.21
N GLY A 216 14.52 -3.72 5.83
CA GLY A 216 14.28 -5.14 5.54
C GLY A 216 15.05 -5.64 4.33
N TRP A 217 15.25 -4.77 3.33
CA TRP A 217 15.99 -5.12 2.10
C TRP A 217 17.50 -5.06 2.32
N SER A 218 18.05 -3.88 2.61
CA SER A 218 19.50 -3.63 2.71
C SER A 218 20.11 -3.92 4.08
N GLY A 219 19.31 -3.97 5.14
CA GLY A 219 19.75 -4.30 6.51
C GLY A 219 20.62 -3.23 7.18
N GLY A 220 20.62 -2.00 6.66
CA GLY A 220 21.57 -0.95 7.03
C GLY A 220 21.11 0.09 8.06
N SER A 221 19.97 -0.10 8.75
CA SER A 221 19.46 0.91 9.69
C SER A 221 19.92 0.67 11.12
N ALA A 222 20.30 1.73 11.82
CA ALA A 222 20.54 1.67 13.26
C ALA A 222 19.24 1.32 14.01
N GLY A 223 19.33 0.63 15.14
CA GLY A 223 18.15 0.21 15.89
C GLY A 223 17.23 1.36 16.30
N GLY A 224 17.78 2.56 16.52
CA GLY A 224 17.01 3.77 16.81
C GLY A 224 16.14 4.23 15.63
N ASP A 225 16.64 4.15 14.42
CA ASP A 225 15.93 4.53 13.20
C ASP A 225 14.76 3.59 12.94
N LEU A 226 14.95 2.28 13.19
CA LEU A 226 13.90 1.27 13.08
C LEU A 226 12.76 1.51 14.07
N LEU A 227 13.07 1.89 15.30
CA LEU A 227 12.06 2.23 16.30
C LEU A 227 11.29 3.49 15.89
N GLY A 228 11.97 4.51 15.41
CA GLY A 228 11.34 5.74 14.89
C GLY A 228 10.38 5.45 13.75
N ALA A 229 10.82 4.70 12.74
CA ALA A 229 10.00 4.28 11.61
C ALA A 229 8.80 3.43 12.04
N GLY A 230 9.01 2.50 12.96
CA GLY A 230 7.94 1.67 13.52
C GLY A 230 6.90 2.48 14.29
N LEU A 231 7.34 3.42 15.13
CA LEU A 231 6.47 4.31 15.89
C LEU A 231 5.68 5.26 14.97
N ASN A 232 6.32 5.85 13.95
CA ASN A 232 5.64 6.68 12.95
C ASN A 232 4.55 5.87 12.23
N THR A 233 4.88 4.67 11.75
CA THR A 233 3.92 3.78 11.08
C THR A 233 2.74 3.43 12.00
N LEU A 234 3.01 3.06 13.25
CA LEU A 234 1.98 2.73 14.23
C LEU A 234 1.09 3.93 14.56
N ALA A 235 1.69 5.11 14.76
CA ALA A 235 0.96 6.34 15.02
C ALA A 235 -0.03 6.65 13.89
N TRP A 236 0.41 6.56 12.64
CA TRP A 236 -0.46 6.78 11.49
C TRP A 236 -1.55 5.71 11.34
N ILE A 237 -1.27 4.43 11.63
CA ILE A 237 -2.30 3.38 11.67
C ILE A 237 -3.37 3.72 12.71
N VAL A 238 -2.97 4.12 13.93
CA VAL A 238 -3.90 4.48 15.00
C VAL A 238 -4.74 5.71 14.61
N ILE A 239 -4.10 6.76 14.10
CA ILE A 239 -4.78 7.98 13.62
C ILE A 239 -5.79 7.63 12.52
N THR A 240 -5.39 6.78 11.58
CA THR A 240 -6.23 6.40 10.43
C THR A 240 -7.42 5.55 10.89
N VAL A 241 -7.21 4.57 11.76
CA VAL A 241 -8.29 3.74 12.31
C VAL A 241 -9.29 4.59 13.09
N PHE A 242 -8.79 5.51 13.93
CA PHE A 242 -9.67 6.46 14.65
C PHE A 242 -10.48 7.33 13.70
N SER A 243 -9.82 7.89 12.66
CA SER A 243 -10.43 8.75 11.67
C SER A 243 -11.51 8.01 10.85
N VAL A 244 -11.22 6.77 10.43
CA VAL A 244 -12.18 5.93 9.71
C VAL A 244 -13.42 5.67 10.58
N ARG A 245 -13.25 5.28 11.84
CA ARG A 245 -14.37 5.07 12.76
C ARG A 245 -15.26 6.30 12.94
N ARG A 246 -14.66 7.47 12.88
CA ARG A 246 -15.36 8.75 13.13
C ARG A 246 -16.01 9.31 11.88
N TRP A 247 -15.39 9.19 10.71
CA TRP A 247 -15.73 9.95 9.51
C TRP A 247 -16.07 9.09 8.29
N PHE A 248 -15.95 7.76 8.37
CA PHE A 248 -16.27 6.91 7.22
C PHE A 248 -17.75 7.04 6.85
N ARG A 249 -18.03 7.25 5.55
CA ARG A 249 -19.37 7.43 5.02
C ARG A 249 -19.86 6.17 4.31
N TRP A 250 -20.99 5.69 4.78
CA TRP A 250 -21.63 4.47 4.28
C TRP A 250 -22.63 4.72 3.16
N GLU A 251 -23.04 5.98 2.94
CA GLU A 251 -24.04 6.38 1.97
C GLU A 251 -23.46 7.38 0.96
N PRO A 252 -24.00 7.37 -0.31
CA PRO A 252 -23.61 8.34 -1.32
C PRO A 252 -23.85 9.78 -0.86
N ARG A 253 -23.02 10.70 -1.37
CA ARG A 253 -23.28 12.13 -1.21
C ARG A 253 -24.41 12.53 -2.18
N ARG A 254 -25.48 13.04 -1.65
CA ARG A 254 -26.50 13.75 -2.44
C ARG A 254 -26.01 15.11 -2.84
#